data_97d3a561ab1ea6cc8b2599423e1eb703
#
_entry.id   97d3a561ab1ea6cc8b2599423e1eb703
#
_cell.length_a   1.000
_cell.length_b   1.000
_cell.length_c   1.000
_cell.angle_alpha   90.00
_cell.angle_beta   90.00
_cell.angle_gamma   90.00
#
_symmetry.space_group_name_H-M   'P 1'
#
loop_
_entity.id
_entity.type
_entity.pdbx_description
1 polymer ?
#
loop_
_entity_poly.entity_id
_entity_poly.type
_entity_poly.pdbx_seq_one_letter_code
_entity_poly.pdbx_strand_id
1 'polypeptide(L)'
;MKEILLKNIWSKTYYYKIAESGSSSLEHPAMKKLLDLALRASDILDMGCGDGTRLSKLVEKGQKGYGIDISSKAISIARKKYPNLNFLVGDLENLPYKNDSFDLVYSAFVFEHLDDPARVIEEAIRVLRPGGLFLIVSPNFGAPNRASPPYRGNRFIKLMAGLVNDFMFSKSLSWNKVEPLNTGQKYQIDDDTTIEPYLGSLLKFLKHQGLTIRYYSSCWEEELPNQSFYQRIFGFLGRTGIYPFKYWGPHLLVISEKE
;
A
#
# COMPACT_ATOMS: atom_id res chain seq x y z
N MET A 1 -22.45 7.73 -0.19
CA MET A 1 -22.76 6.34 -0.63
C MET A 1 -21.51 5.44 -0.56
N LYS A 2 -20.36 5.85 -1.13
CA LYS A 2 -19.06 5.16 -1.09
C LYS A 2 -18.61 4.82 0.35
N GLU A 3 -18.57 5.79 1.24
CA GLU A 3 -18.14 5.62 2.64
C GLU A 3 -19.02 4.61 3.41
N ILE A 4 -20.33 4.65 3.18
CA ILE A 4 -21.27 3.68 3.79
C ILE A 4 -21.00 2.27 3.26
N LEU A 5 -20.71 2.13 1.97
CA LEU A 5 -20.39 0.84 1.35
C LEU A 5 -19.11 0.25 1.93
N LEU A 6 -18.05 1.04 2.03
CA LEU A 6 -16.77 0.60 2.60
C LEU A 6 -16.89 0.23 4.08
N LYS A 7 -17.57 1.06 4.89
CA LYS A 7 -17.86 0.73 6.29
C LYS A 7 -18.63 -0.58 6.42
N ASN A 8 -19.58 -0.86 5.52
CA ASN A 8 -20.31 -2.11 5.49
C ASN A 8 -19.43 -3.32 5.13
N ILE A 9 -18.48 -3.18 4.22
CA ILE A 9 -17.52 -4.23 3.85
C ILE A 9 -16.60 -4.51 5.04
N TRP A 10 -15.94 -3.47 5.56
CA TRP A 10 -14.96 -3.58 6.65
C TRP A 10 -15.55 -3.86 8.05
N SER A 11 -16.88 -3.86 8.20
CA SER A 11 -17.56 -4.34 9.42
C SER A 11 -17.74 -5.87 9.47
N LYS A 12 -17.55 -6.58 8.35
CA LYS A 12 -17.83 -8.02 8.25
C LYS A 12 -16.63 -8.87 8.67
N THR A 13 -16.84 -9.83 9.54
CA THR A 13 -15.78 -10.76 9.99
C THR A 13 -15.16 -11.56 8.83
N TYR A 14 -15.93 -11.87 7.81
CA TYR A 14 -15.49 -12.62 6.65
C TYR A 14 -14.45 -11.83 5.82
N TYR A 15 -14.55 -10.48 5.73
CA TYR A 15 -13.53 -9.63 5.13
C TYR A 15 -12.16 -9.89 5.75
N TYR A 16 -12.09 -9.87 7.10
CA TYR A 16 -10.82 -10.07 7.80
C TYR A 16 -10.26 -11.48 7.64
N LYS A 17 -11.08 -12.50 7.41
CA LYS A 17 -10.58 -13.86 7.08
C LYS A 17 -9.86 -13.89 5.73
N ILE A 18 -10.36 -13.15 4.73
CA ILE A 18 -9.70 -13.03 3.43
C ILE A 18 -8.43 -12.19 3.56
N ALA A 19 -8.51 -11.03 4.22
CA ALA A 19 -7.37 -10.14 4.45
C ALA A 19 -6.26 -10.81 5.28
N GLU A 20 -6.62 -11.64 6.28
CA GLU A 20 -5.68 -12.38 7.11
C GLU A 20 -4.85 -13.38 6.27
N SER A 21 -5.46 -14.04 5.30
CA SER A 21 -4.73 -14.99 4.42
C SER A 21 -3.63 -14.28 3.62
N GLY A 22 -3.88 -13.08 3.12
CA GLY A 22 -2.88 -12.23 2.47
C GLY A 22 -1.84 -11.65 3.45
N SER A 23 -2.29 -11.19 4.62
CA SER A 23 -1.42 -10.62 5.65
C SER A 23 -0.52 -11.65 6.34
N SER A 24 -0.91 -12.91 6.33
CA SER A 24 -0.13 -14.00 6.95
C SER A 24 1.05 -14.46 6.09
N SER A 25 1.04 -14.23 4.80
CA SER A 25 2.14 -14.61 3.91
C SER A 25 3.28 -13.60 3.97
N LEU A 26 4.48 -14.07 4.29
CA LEU A 26 5.75 -13.31 4.18
C LEU A 26 6.48 -13.59 2.86
N GLU A 27 5.87 -14.34 1.94
CA GLU A 27 6.52 -14.72 0.67
C GLU A 27 6.58 -13.58 -0.34
N HIS A 28 5.65 -12.64 -0.25
CA HIS A 28 5.65 -11.47 -1.13
C HIS A 28 6.96 -10.70 -1.03
N PRO A 29 7.59 -10.27 -2.16
CA PRO A 29 8.88 -9.56 -2.16
C PRO A 29 8.92 -8.35 -1.22
N ALA A 30 7.82 -7.59 -1.13
CA ALA A 30 7.70 -6.46 -0.22
C ALA A 30 7.74 -6.88 1.26
N MET A 31 7.18 -8.03 1.61
CA MET A 31 7.17 -8.53 3.00
C MET A 31 8.55 -8.96 3.45
N LYS A 32 9.35 -9.57 2.57
CA LYS A 32 10.76 -9.90 2.85
C LYS A 32 11.57 -8.63 3.13
N LYS A 33 11.40 -7.59 2.30
CA LYS A 33 12.04 -6.28 2.52
C LYS A 33 11.58 -5.63 3.82
N LEU A 34 10.28 -5.67 4.09
CA LEU A 34 9.72 -5.09 5.32
C LEU A 34 10.27 -5.78 6.58
N LEU A 35 10.42 -7.11 6.55
CA LEU A 35 11.03 -7.86 7.64
C LEU A 35 12.48 -7.41 7.89
N ASP A 36 13.29 -7.31 6.83
CA ASP A 36 14.70 -6.85 6.93
C ASP A 36 14.81 -5.43 7.53
N LEU A 37 13.86 -4.53 7.20
CA LEU A 37 13.82 -3.19 7.76
C LEU A 37 13.36 -3.19 9.23
N ALA A 38 12.36 -3.99 9.54
CA ALA A 38 11.81 -4.09 10.89
C ALA A 38 12.86 -4.54 11.91
N LEU A 39 13.76 -5.47 11.54
CA LEU A 39 14.86 -5.94 12.40
C LEU A 39 15.80 -4.80 12.90
N ARG A 40 15.82 -3.67 12.21
CA ARG A 40 16.71 -2.53 12.49
C ARG A 40 15.99 -1.35 13.16
N ALA A 41 14.67 -1.42 13.31
CA ALA A 41 13.84 -0.36 13.85
C ALA A 41 13.51 -0.63 15.33
N SER A 42 13.42 0.41 16.14
CA SER A 42 12.98 0.31 17.54
C SER A 42 11.50 0.60 17.70
N ASP A 43 11.00 1.63 16.99
CA ASP A 43 9.60 2.05 16.99
C ASP A 43 9.02 1.89 15.57
N ILE A 44 8.05 0.99 15.42
CA ILE A 44 7.47 0.58 14.12
C ILE A 44 5.99 0.94 14.07
N LEU A 45 5.56 1.67 13.04
CA LEU A 45 4.16 2.01 12.79
C LEU A 45 3.62 1.28 11.54
N ASP A 46 2.53 0.54 11.72
CA ASP A 46 1.70 -0.05 10.64
C ASP A 46 0.48 0.84 10.39
N MET A 47 0.46 1.51 9.23
CA MET A 47 -0.63 2.37 8.78
C MET A 47 -1.63 1.56 7.96
N GLY A 48 -2.84 1.32 8.51
CA GLY A 48 -3.83 0.38 7.99
C GLY A 48 -3.52 -1.05 8.44
N CYS A 49 -3.36 -1.23 9.75
CA CYS A 49 -2.86 -2.47 10.33
C CYS A 49 -3.85 -3.64 10.32
N GLY A 50 -5.14 -3.38 10.00
CA GLY A 50 -6.17 -4.40 10.04
C GLY A 50 -6.25 -5.10 11.40
N ASP A 51 -6.21 -6.43 11.39
CA ASP A 51 -6.27 -7.27 12.59
C ASP A 51 -4.91 -7.43 13.32
N GLY A 52 -3.88 -6.70 12.90
CA GLY A 52 -2.55 -6.69 13.52
C GLY A 52 -1.65 -7.89 13.17
N THR A 53 -2.11 -8.83 12.37
CA THR A 53 -1.36 -10.08 12.06
C THR A 53 -0.01 -9.81 11.43
N ARG A 54 0.09 -8.81 10.51
CA ARG A 54 1.37 -8.45 9.88
C ARG A 54 2.33 -7.82 10.89
N LEU A 55 1.86 -6.83 11.65
CA LEU A 55 2.68 -6.15 12.66
C LEU A 55 3.22 -7.14 13.70
N SER A 56 2.41 -8.10 14.13
CA SER A 56 2.82 -9.09 15.13
C SER A 56 3.96 -10.01 14.67
N LYS A 57 4.13 -10.18 13.35
CA LYS A 57 5.22 -10.99 12.76
C LYS A 57 6.51 -10.20 12.54
N LEU A 58 6.43 -8.86 12.58
CA LEU A 58 7.54 -7.96 12.32
C LEU A 58 8.22 -7.47 13.59
N VAL A 59 7.47 -7.42 14.70
CA VAL A 59 7.97 -6.86 15.97
C VAL A 59 8.62 -7.93 16.81
N GLU A 60 9.91 -7.77 17.10
CA GLU A 60 10.69 -8.66 17.96
C GLU A 60 10.76 -8.15 19.41
N LYS A 61 11.31 -8.99 20.29
CA LYS A 61 11.49 -8.64 21.72
C LYS A 61 12.39 -7.41 21.87
N GLY A 62 11.88 -6.39 22.55
CA GLY A 62 12.58 -5.13 22.79
C GLY A 62 12.17 -4.00 21.84
N GLN A 63 11.44 -4.31 20.77
CA GLN A 63 10.88 -3.33 19.85
C GLN A 63 9.46 -2.92 20.28
N LYS A 64 8.99 -1.77 19.80
CA LYS A 64 7.64 -1.28 20.03
C LYS A 64 6.86 -1.25 18.70
N GLY A 65 5.78 -1.99 18.65
CA GLY A 65 4.87 -2.02 17.51
C GLY A 65 3.61 -1.20 17.76
N TYR A 66 3.26 -0.38 16.79
CA TYR A 66 2.07 0.46 16.79
C TYR A 66 1.28 0.19 15.51
N GLY A 67 -0.01 -0.03 15.64
CA GLY A 67 -0.93 -0.20 14.51
C GLY A 67 -2.08 0.80 14.59
N ILE A 68 -2.43 1.38 13.45
CA ILE A 68 -3.58 2.27 13.33
C ILE A 68 -4.45 1.84 12.15
N ASP A 69 -5.76 1.84 12.35
CA ASP A 69 -6.74 1.48 11.33
C ASP A 69 -8.07 2.21 11.59
N ILE A 70 -8.78 2.55 10.55
CA ILE A 70 -10.09 3.22 10.65
C ILE A 70 -11.18 2.28 11.19
N SER A 71 -10.99 0.96 11.03
CA SER A 71 -11.95 -0.06 11.45
C SER A 71 -11.84 -0.38 12.92
N SER A 72 -12.82 0.06 13.72
CA SER A 72 -12.93 -0.31 15.13
C SER A 72 -13.05 -1.84 15.33
N LYS A 73 -13.64 -2.55 14.35
CA LYS A 73 -13.73 -4.01 14.36
C LYS A 73 -12.36 -4.67 14.23
N ALA A 74 -11.53 -4.21 13.28
CA ALA A 74 -10.17 -4.69 13.10
C ALA A 74 -9.34 -4.48 14.37
N ILE A 75 -9.35 -3.27 14.90
CA ILE A 75 -8.61 -2.92 16.11
C ILE A 75 -9.07 -3.73 17.34
N SER A 76 -10.37 -4.01 17.46
CA SER A 76 -10.87 -4.88 18.52
C SER A 76 -10.29 -6.30 18.42
N ILE A 77 -10.19 -6.84 17.20
CA ILE A 77 -9.56 -8.14 16.94
C ILE A 77 -8.06 -8.08 17.26
N ALA A 78 -7.36 -7.06 16.76
CA ALA A 78 -5.92 -6.88 16.95
C ALA A 78 -5.52 -6.82 18.44
N ARG A 79 -6.20 -5.99 19.22
CA ARG A 79 -5.98 -5.87 20.69
C ARG A 79 -6.17 -7.18 21.42
N LYS A 80 -7.14 -7.97 21.01
CA LYS A 80 -7.44 -9.28 21.62
C LYS A 80 -6.37 -10.33 21.24
N LYS A 81 -5.93 -10.35 19.98
CA LYS A 81 -4.92 -11.30 19.48
C LYS A 81 -3.51 -10.99 19.98
N TYR A 82 -3.15 -9.69 20.04
CA TYR A 82 -1.79 -9.22 20.28
C TYR A 82 -1.72 -8.15 21.38
N PRO A 83 -1.98 -8.51 22.64
CA PRO A 83 -2.10 -7.55 23.75
C PRO A 83 -0.80 -6.80 24.08
N ASN A 84 0.34 -7.27 23.60
CA ASN A 84 1.65 -6.64 23.79
C ASN A 84 1.97 -5.56 22.75
N LEU A 85 1.11 -5.35 21.74
CA LEU A 85 1.26 -4.32 20.71
C LEU A 85 0.25 -3.17 20.95
N ASN A 86 0.57 -2.00 20.41
CA ASN A 86 -0.25 -0.81 20.60
C ASN A 86 -1.15 -0.59 19.39
N PHE A 87 -2.46 -0.70 19.56
CA PHE A 87 -3.41 -0.52 18.46
C PHE A 87 -4.37 0.64 18.73
N LEU A 88 -4.58 1.51 17.75
CA LEU A 88 -5.50 2.63 17.82
C LEU A 88 -6.49 2.63 16.65
N VAL A 89 -7.74 3.01 16.93
CA VAL A 89 -8.70 3.38 15.90
C VAL A 89 -8.40 4.80 15.51
N GLY A 90 -8.16 5.07 14.22
CA GLY A 90 -7.84 6.41 13.75
C GLY A 90 -7.77 6.54 12.23
N ASP A 91 -7.74 7.79 11.80
CA ASP A 91 -7.62 8.18 10.41
C ASP A 91 -6.15 8.39 10.05
N LEU A 92 -5.72 7.83 8.91
CA LEU A 92 -4.36 7.97 8.41
C LEU A 92 -4.05 9.38 7.90
N GLU A 93 -5.08 10.16 7.58
CA GLU A 93 -4.93 11.58 7.18
C GLU A 93 -4.65 12.52 8.36
N ASN A 94 -4.78 12.01 9.61
CA ASN A 94 -4.53 12.77 10.84
C ASN A 94 -4.04 11.84 11.96
N LEU A 95 -2.76 11.48 11.92
CA LEU A 95 -2.16 10.54 12.86
C LEU A 95 -2.05 11.12 14.27
N PRO A 96 -2.52 10.40 15.33
CA PRO A 96 -2.47 10.87 16.71
C PRO A 96 -1.08 10.70 17.36
N TYR A 97 -0.03 10.84 16.58
CA TYR A 97 1.35 10.71 17.03
C TYR A 97 2.10 12.03 16.88
N LYS A 98 3.12 12.23 17.72
CA LYS A 98 4.02 13.39 17.63
C LYS A 98 4.92 13.29 16.40
N ASN A 99 5.48 14.41 15.98
CA ASN A 99 6.55 14.42 14.98
C ASN A 99 7.72 13.55 15.45
N ASP A 100 8.46 12.97 14.51
CA ASP A 100 9.72 12.27 14.74
C ASP A 100 9.61 11.15 15.80
N SER A 101 8.56 10.32 15.70
CA SER A 101 8.23 9.28 16.67
C SER A 101 8.69 7.88 16.27
N PHE A 102 8.86 7.60 14.96
CA PHE A 102 9.06 6.25 14.45
C PHE A 102 10.34 6.12 13.61
N ASP A 103 11.00 4.98 13.71
CA ASP A 103 12.15 4.62 12.88
C ASP A 103 11.69 3.98 11.56
N LEU A 104 10.58 3.24 11.61
CA LEU A 104 9.95 2.61 10.46
C LEU A 104 8.45 2.88 10.47
N VAL A 105 7.97 3.47 9.38
CA VAL A 105 6.53 3.57 9.05
C VAL A 105 6.29 2.73 7.81
N TYR A 106 5.24 1.93 7.81
CA TYR A 106 4.87 1.22 6.60
C TYR A 106 3.36 1.18 6.40
N SER A 107 2.97 1.03 5.14
CA SER A 107 1.58 0.79 4.75
C SER A 107 1.55 -0.27 3.66
N ALA A 108 0.77 -1.32 3.88
CA ALA A 108 0.75 -2.47 2.99
C ALA A 108 -0.67 -2.88 2.61
N PHE A 109 -1.00 -2.71 1.31
CA PHE A 109 -2.31 -2.99 0.74
C PHE A 109 -3.42 -2.13 1.38
N VAL A 110 -3.18 -0.81 1.43
CA VAL A 110 -4.08 0.20 2.00
C VAL A 110 -4.28 1.38 1.05
N PHE A 111 -3.25 1.76 0.30
CA PHE A 111 -3.27 2.97 -0.54
C PHE A 111 -4.36 2.96 -1.61
N GLU A 112 -4.78 1.79 -2.05
CA GLU A 112 -5.89 1.58 -2.99
C GLU A 112 -7.27 1.91 -2.43
N HIS A 113 -7.36 2.15 -1.10
CA HIS A 113 -8.61 2.46 -0.40
C HIS A 113 -8.70 3.90 0.12
N LEU A 114 -7.62 4.69 -0.02
CA LEU A 114 -7.52 6.04 0.53
C LEU A 114 -8.34 7.05 -0.29
N ASP A 115 -8.79 8.12 0.37
CA ASP A 115 -9.42 9.27 -0.29
C ASP A 115 -8.40 10.33 -0.65
N ASP A 116 -7.44 10.62 0.24
CA ASP A 116 -6.32 11.54 0.01
C ASP A 116 -4.98 10.88 0.35
N PRO A 117 -4.39 10.10 -0.59
CA PRO A 117 -3.10 9.46 -0.37
C PRO A 117 -1.94 10.45 -0.19
N ALA A 118 -2.05 11.68 -0.72
CA ALA A 118 -1.02 12.69 -0.54
C ALA A 118 -0.95 13.13 0.94
N ARG A 119 -2.10 13.39 1.55
CA ARG A 119 -2.19 13.75 2.96
C ARG A 119 -1.68 12.62 3.88
N VAL A 120 -2.00 11.37 3.56
CA VAL A 120 -1.50 10.20 4.30
C VAL A 120 0.04 10.11 4.23
N ILE A 121 0.64 10.39 3.07
CA ILE A 121 2.10 10.44 2.92
C ILE A 121 2.71 11.59 3.76
N GLU A 122 2.10 12.77 3.75
CA GLU A 122 2.56 13.90 4.58
C GLU A 122 2.55 13.55 6.07
N GLU A 123 1.52 12.89 6.56
CA GLU A 123 1.44 12.43 7.94
C GLU A 123 2.50 11.36 8.26
N ALA A 124 2.74 10.40 7.34
CA ALA A 124 3.81 9.42 7.50
C ALA A 124 5.17 10.10 7.61
N ILE A 125 5.46 11.09 6.76
CA ILE A 125 6.70 11.88 6.79
C ILE A 125 6.81 12.66 8.12
N ARG A 126 5.72 13.26 8.59
CA ARG A 126 5.71 14.03 9.83
C ARG A 126 6.10 13.19 11.04
N VAL A 127 5.56 11.97 11.14
CA VAL A 127 5.80 11.09 12.29
C VAL A 127 7.10 10.28 12.20
N LEU A 128 7.73 10.20 11.03
CA LEU A 128 9.06 9.60 10.86
C LEU A 128 10.14 10.47 11.48
N ARG A 129 11.11 9.86 12.14
CA ARG A 129 12.37 10.50 12.56
C ARG A 129 13.23 10.84 11.34
N PRO A 130 14.11 11.85 11.42
CA PRO A 130 15.21 11.99 10.45
C PRO A 130 16.01 10.68 10.35
N GLY A 131 16.28 10.22 9.12
CA GLY A 131 16.86 8.90 8.85
C GLY A 131 15.88 7.73 8.95
N GLY A 132 14.63 7.98 9.35
CA GLY A 132 13.58 6.94 9.40
C GLY A 132 13.10 6.53 8.00
N LEU A 133 12.60 5.29 7.90
CA LEU A 133 12.21 4.68 6.63
C LEU A 133 10.70 4.59 6.48
N PHE A 134 10.21 4.92 5.28
CA PHE A 134 8.82 4.73 4.88
C PHE A 134 8.73 3.67 3.78
N LEU A 135 7.99 2.58 4.05
CA LEU A 135 7.71 1.55 3.06
C LEU A 135 6.23 1.58 2.65
N ILE A 136 6.00 1.64 1.35
CA ILE A 136 4.65 1.54 0.77
C ILE A 136 4.64 0.33 -0.17
N VAL A 137 3.65 -0.55 0.00
CA VAL A 137 3.29 -1.59 -0.96
C VAL A 137 1.78 -1.57 -1.20
N SER A 138 1.37 -1.63 -2.48
CA SER A 138 -0.03 -1.56 -2.90
C SER A 138 -0.18 -2.19 -4.28
N PRO A 139 -1.39 -2.63 -4.71
CA PRO A 139 -1.64 -2.96 -6.11
C PRO A 139 -1.29 -1.77 -7.01
N ASN A 140 -0.64 -2.05 -8.13
CA ASN A 140 -0.19 -1.02 -9.08
C ASN A 140 -1.23 -0.80 -10.19
N PHE A 141 -2.50 -0.61 -9.81
CA PHE A 141 -3.64 -0.53 -10.73
C PHE A 141 -3.61 0.69 -11.66
N GLY A 142 -2.96 1.78 -11.24
CA GLY A 142 -2.78 2.97 -12.05
C GLY A 142 -1.75 2.82 -13.17
N ALA A 143 -0.96 1.74 -13.19
CA ALA A 143 -0.07 1.47 -14.31
C ALA A 143 -0.86 1.39 -15.63
N PRO A 144 -0.33 1.95 -16.74
CA PRO A 144 -1.06 2.06 -18.01
C PRO A 144 -1.60 0.73 -18.54
N ASN A 145 -0.89 -0.38 -18.32
CA ASN A 145 -1.27 -1.73 -18.74
C ASN A 145 -2.22 -2.46 -17.77
N ARG A 146 -2.57 -1.84 -16.61
CA ARG A 146 -3.37 -2.47 -15.55
C ARG A 146 -4.66 -1.70 -15.28
N ALA A 147 -5.55 -2.30 -14.51
CA ALA A 147 -6.73 -1.65 -13.94
C ALA A 147 -7.25 -2.45 -12.76
N SER A 148 -7.87 -1.76 -11.82
CA SER A 148 -8.60 -2.36 -10.70
C SER A 148 -9.88 -3.07 -11.16
N PRO A 149 -10.44 -3.99 -10.36
CA PRO A 149 -11.72 -4.63 -10.64
C PRO A 149 -12.88 -3.63 -10.87
N PRO A 150 -12.97 -2.51 -10.11
CA PRO A 150 -14.01 -1.49 -10.35
C PRO A 150 -13.78 -0.60 -11.58
N TYR A 151 -12.63 -0.62 -12.24
CA TYR A 151 -12.36 0.25 -13.40
C TYR A 151 -13.32 0.00 -14.57
N ARG A 152 -13.95 1.05 -15.09
CA ARG A 152 -14.93 1.00 -16.20
C ARG A 152 -14.53 1.82 -17.43
N GLY A 153 -13.33 2.45 -17.38
CA GLY A 153 -12.83 3.27 -18.48
C GLY A 153 -12.29 2.47 -19.68
N ASN A 154 -11.96 3.17 -20.76
CA ASN A 154 -11.34 2.57 -21.93
C ASN A 154 -9.84 2.27 -21.66
N ARG A 155 -9.45 1.00 -21.82
CA ARG A 155 -8.08 0.53 -21.55
C ARG A 155 -7.04 1.11 -22.51
N PHE A 156 -7.40 1.34 -23.76
CA PHE A 156 -6.50 1.95 -24.74
C PHE A 156 -6.24 3.42 -24.42
N ILE A 157 -7.28 4.17 -24.05
CA ILE A 157 -7.13 5.56 -23.61
C ILE A 157 -6.26 5.62 -22.36
N LYS A 158 -6.47 4.72 -21.39
CA LYS A 158 -5.65 4.63 -20.18
C LYS A 158 -4.17 4.39 -20.51
N LEU A 159 -3.91 3.47 -21.44
CA LEU A 159 -2.55 3.16 -21.89
C LEU A 159 -1.87 4.40 -22.50
N MET A 160 -2.52 5.07 -23.43
CA MET A 160 -1.96 6.25 -24.11
C MET A 160 -1.78 7.43 -23.16
N ALA A 161 -2.78 7.72 -22.32
CA ALA A 161 -2.69 8.77 -21.33
C ALA A 161 -1.60 8.50 -20.29
N GLY A 162 -1.44 7.25 -19.87
CA GLY A 162 -0.40 6.86 -18.91
C GLY A 162 0.99 7.03 -19.49
N LEU A 163 1.23 6.66 -20.74
CA LEU A 163 2.52 6.89 -21.43
C LEU A 163 2.86 8.38 -21.49
N VAL A 164 1.88 9.24 -21.79
CA VAL A 164 2.10 10.70 -21.83
C VAL A 164 2.39 11.22 -20.41
N ASN A 165 1.60 10.82 -19.43
CA ASN A 165 1.74 11.27 -18.04
C ASN A 165 3.08 10.86 -17.40
N ASP A 166 3.67 9.75 -17.84
CA ASP A 166 4.98 9.33 -17.36
C ASP A 166 6.10 10.34 -17.69
N PHE A 167 5.95 11.11 -18.77
CA PHE A 167 6.88 12.17 -19.15
C PHE A 167 6.50 13.55 -18.58
N MET A 168 5.26 13.71 -18.09
CA MET A 168 4.84 14.99 -17.51
C MET A 168 5.34 15.10 -16.07
N PHE A 169 5.85 16.25 -15.71
CA PHE A 169 6.19 16.59 -14.34
C PHE A 169 4.89 17.00 -13.61
N SER A 170 4.52 16.26 -12.56
CA SER A 170 3.43 16.66 -11.66
C SER A 170 3.95 16.74 -10.24
N LYS A 171 3.65 17.84 -9.56
CA LYS A 171 3.93 18.03 -8.13
C LYS A 171 2.86 17.40 -7.24
N SER A 172 1.68 17.13 -7.79
CA SER A 172 0.55 16.54 -7.08
C SER A 172 0.46 15.04 -7.35
N LEU A 173 0.08 14.28 -6.34
CA LEU A 173 -0.25 12.88 -6.47
C LEU A 173 -1.70 12.73 -6.94
N SER A 174 -1.89 12.58 -8.25
CA SER A 174 -3.22 12.39 -8.82
C SER A 174 -3.35 10.96 -9.37
N TRP A 175 -4.14 10.14 -8.71
CA TRP A 175 -4.51 8.80 -9.14
C TRP A 175 -5.97 8.75 -9.58
N ASN A 176 -6.31 7.83 -10.50
CA ASN A 176 -7.68 7.66 -10.93
C ASN A 176 -8.55 7.21 -9.77
N LYS A 177 -9.65 7.93 -9.53
CA LYS A 177 -10.69 7.50 -8.59
C LYS A 177 -11.64 6.53 -9.29
N VAL A 178 -12.03 5.47 -8.58
CA VAL A 178 -13.00 4.46 -9.04
C VAL A 178 -14.07 4.25 -7.98
N GLU A 179 -15.25 3.77 -8.40
CA GLU A 179 -16.32 3.46 -7.47
C GLU A 179 -16.23 1.99 -7.06
N PRO A 180 -16.11 1.67 -5.75
CA PRO A 180 -16.00 0.30 -5.27
C PRO A 180 -17.22 -0.53 -5.68
N LEU A 181 -17.00 -1.82 -5.92
CA LEU A 181 -18.05 -2.73 -6.34
C LEU A 181 -18.97 -3.09 -5.17
N ASN A 182 -20.27 -2.99 -5.37
CA ASN A 182 -21.25 -3.49 -4.42
C ASN A 182 -21.55 -4.96 -4.68
N THR A 183 -20.71 -5.85 -4.21
CA THR A 183 -20.82 -7.31 -4.44
C THR A 183 -21.67 -8.03 -3.39
N GLY A 184 -22.23 -7.32 -2.44
CA GLY A 184 -23.05 -7.88 -1.38
C GLY A 184 -22.29 -8.90 -0.51
N GLN A 185 -22.66 -10.19 -0.59
CA GLN A 185 -22.01 -11.28 0.15
C GLN A 185 -20.85 -11.95 -0.61
N LYS A 186 -20.62 -11.58 -1.86
CA LYS A 186 -19.61 -12.19 -2.76
C LYS A 186 -18.38 -11.28 -2.93
N TYR A 187 -17.92 -10.63 -1.85
CA TYR A 187 -16.72 -9.81 -1.90
C TYR A 187 -15.54 -10.62 -2.44
N GLN A 188 -14.83 -10.05 -3.41
CA GLN A 188 -13.55 -10.54 -3.92
C GLN A 188 -12.47 -9.53 -3.56
N ILE A 189 -11.22 -9.98 -3.58
CA ILE A 189 -10.07 -9.11 -3.31
C ILE A 189 -10.10 -7.93 -4.29
N ASP A 190 -9.85 -6.73 -3.78
CA ASP A 190 -9.80 -5.45 -4.50
C ASP A 190 -11.15 -4.91 -5.03
N ASP A 191 -12.29 -5.54 -4.70
CA ASP A 191 -13.62 -4.99 -5.03
C ASP A 191 -13.89 -3.64 -4.33
N ASP A 192 -13.23 -3.40 -3.21
CA ASP A 192 -13.30 -2.18 -2.40
C ASP A 192 -12.27 -1.11 -2.78
N THR A 193 -11.55 -1.29 -3.90
CA THR A 193 -10.65 -0.28 -4.45
C THR A 193 -11.39 1.02 -4.76
N THR A 194 -10.86 2.14 -4.28
CA THR A 194 -11.41 3.49 -4.50
C THR A 194 -10.53 4.38 -5.34
N ILE A 195 -9.24 4.03 -5.43
CA ILE A 195 -8.25 4.78 -6.21
C ILE A 195 -7.25 3.80 -6.83
N GLU A 196 -6.64 4.16 -7.95
CA GLU A 196 -5.69 3.32 -8.67
C GLU A 196 -4.25 3.80 -8.45
N PRO A 197 -3.50 3.25 -7.47
CA PRO A 197 -2.11 3.63 -7.21
C PRO A 197 -1.19 3.35 -8.40
N TYR A 198 -0.21 4.23 -8.64
CA TYR A 198 0.78 4.07 -9.70
C TYR A 198 2.21 4.38 -9.23
N LEU A 199 3.12 3.45 -9.45
CA LEU A 199 4.52 3.54 -9.03
C LEU A 199 5.22 4.78 -9.59
N GLY A 200 5.05 5.08 -10.89
CA GLY A 200 5.74 6.20 -11.53
C GLY A 200 5.40 7.56 -10.92
N SER A 201 4.12 7.82 -10.66
CA SER A 201 3.67 9.06 -10.02
C SER A 201 4.02 9.12 -8.53
N LEU A 202 3.97 7.97 -7.82
CA LEU A 202 4.37 7.90 -6.42
C LEU A 202 5.84 8.28 -6.23
N LEU A 203 6.74 7.76 -7.05
CA LEU A 203 8.18 8.09 -6.99
C LEU A 203 8.45 9.57 -7.22
N LYS A 204 7.74 10.20 -8.16
CA LYS A 204 7.85 11.64 -8.43
C LYS A 204 7.38 12.45 -7.22
N PHE A 205 6.24 12.07 -6.64
CA PHE A 205 5.66 12.73 -5.48
C PHE A 205 6.56 12.64 -4.24
N LEU A 206 7.04 11.44 -3.88
CA LEU A 206 7.91 11.24 -2.72
C LEU A 206 9.20 12.06 -2.82
N LYS A 207 9.83 12.12 -4.00
CA LYS A 207 10.99 12.98 -4.25
C LYS A 207 10.66 14.46 -4.09
N HIS A 208 9.47 14.89 -4.53
CA HIS A 208 9.03 16.28 -4.36
C HIS A 208 8.79 16.63 -2.89
N GLN A 209 8.38 15.66 -2.06
CA GLN A 209 8.25 15.81 -0.62
C GLN A 209 9.60 15.78 0.14
N GLY A 210 10.73 15.73 -0.55
CA GLY A 210 12.06 15.73 0.06
C GLY A 210 12.52 14.37 0.58
N LEU A 211 11.89 13.26 0.16
CA LEU A 211 12.32 11.92 0.56
C LEU A 211 13.38 11.38 -0.40
N THR A 212 14.40 10.75 0.14
CA THR A 212 15.39 9.98 -0.63
C THR A 212 14.85 8.57 -0.92
N ILE A 213 14.72 8.21 -2.20
CA ILE A 213 14.28 6.87 -2.60
C ILE A 213 15.44 5.88 -2.44
N ARG A 214 15.33 4.96 -1.48
CA ARG A 214 16.32 3.92 -1.21
C ARG A 214 16.12 2.67 -2.05
N TYR A 215 14.86 2.33 -2.34
CA TYR A 215 14.52 1.17 -3.18
C TYR A 215 13.14 1.36 -3.81
N TYR A 216 12.95 0.83 -5.00
CA TYR A 216 11.63 0.64 -5.59
C TYR A 216 11.59 -0.58 -6.49
N SER A 217 10.42 -1.20 -6.60
CA SER A 217 10.13 -2.30 -7.53
C SER A 217 8.65 -2.23 -7.96
N SER A 218 8.36 -2.72 -9.13
CA SER A 218 6.98 -3.02 -9.54
C SER A 218 6.60 -4.49 -9.34
N CYS A 219 7.40 -5.23 -8.56
CA CYS A 219 7.17 -6.60 -8.11
C CYS A 219 6.93 -7.61 -9.23
N TRP A 220 7.66 -7.49 -10.36
CA TRP A 220 7.62 -8.49 -11.42
C TRP A 220 8.19 -9.86 -11.02
N GLU A 221 8.86 -9.94 -9.88
CA GLU A 221 9.35 -11.18 -9.27
C GLU A 221 8.23 -12.03 -8.67
N GLU A 222 7.06 -11.43 -8.45
CA GLU A 222 5.89 -12.13 -7.94
C GLU A 222 5.34 -13.09 -8.99
N GLU A 223 5.18 -14.36 -8.62
CA GLU A 223 4.57 -15.37 -9.47
C GLU A 223 3.04 -15.17 -9.48
N LEU A 224 2.54 -14.55 -10.54
CA LEU A 224 1.11 -14.44 -10.77
C LEU A 224 0.58 -15.76 -11.35
N PRO A 225 -0.50 -16.32 -10.81
CA PRO A 225 -1.12 -17.51 -11.39
C PRO A 225 -1.65 -17.20 -12.80
N ASN A 226 -1.54 -18.18 -13.72
CA ASN A 226 -2.11 -18.11 -15.07
C ASN A 226 -1.62 -16.93 -15.93
N GLN A 227 -0.33 -16.60 -15.87
CA GLN A 227 0.25 -15.56 -16.71
C GLN A 227 0.09 -15.85 -18.20
N SER A 228 -0.47 -14.89 -18.95
CA SER A 228 -0.50 -14.92 -20.41
C SER A 228 0.93 -14.77 -20.99
N PHE A 229 1.11 -15.17 -22.25
CA PHE A 229 2.39 -15.02 -22.96
C PHE A 229 2.90 -13.55 -22.92
N TYR A 230 2.01 -12.58 -23.15
CA TYR A 230 2.36 -11.15 -23.08
C TYR A 230 2.79 -10.71 -21.67
N GLN A 231 2.15 -11.22 -20.63
CA GLN A 231 2.54 -10.91 -19.24
C GLN A 231 3.94 -11.45 -18.91
N ARG A 232 4.31 -12.62 -19.44
CA ARG A 232 5.67 -13.17 -19.29
C ARG A 232 6.72 -12.30 -19.99
N ILE A 233 6.43 -11.82 -21.22
CA ILE A 233 7.31 -10.88 -21.93
C ILE A 233 7.45 -9.59 -21.15
N PHE A 234 6.35 -8.99 -20.71
CA PHE A 234 6.39 -7.74 -19.92
C PHE A 234 7.13 -7.92 -18.60
N GLY A 235 6.95 -9.06 -17.93
CA GLY A 235 7.70 -9.39 -16.73
C GLY A 235 9.21 -9.51 -16.99
N PHE A 236 9.61 -10.14 -18.07
CA PHE A 236 11.02 -10.20 -18.49
C PHE A 236 11.58 -8.79 -18.73
N LEU A 237 10.92 -7.97 -19.56
CA LEU A 237 11.34 -6.60 -19.87
C LEU A 237 11.33 -5.72 -18.60
N GLY A 238 10.38 -5.91 -17.69
CA GLY A 238 10.30 -5.18 -16.43
C GLY A 238 11.48 -5.49 -15.50
N ARG A 239 11.86 -6.76 -15.39
CA ARG A 239 13.02 -7.20 -14.59
C ARG A 239 14.35 -6.70 -15.15
N THR A 240 14.46 -6.51 -16.46
CA THR A 240 15.67 -5.92 -17.06
C THR A 240 15.75 -4.39 -16.90
N GLY A 241 14.77 -3.77 -16.28
CA GLY A 241 14.74 -2.32 -16.03
C GLY A 241 14.33 -1.47 -17.25
N ILE A 242 13.86 -2.10 -18.34
CA ILE A 242 13.46 -1.39 -19.55
C ILE A 242 12.19 -0.58 -19.31
N TYR A 243 12.24 0.73 -19.64
CA TYR A 243 11.06 1.60 -19.65
C TYR A 243 10.11 1.19 -20.80
N PRO A 244 8.77 1.19 -20.62
CA PRO A 244 8.04 1.55 -19.39
C PRO A 244 7.82 0.37 -18.43
N PHE A 245 8.21 -0.84 -18.83
CA PHE A 245 7.85 -2.10 -18.17
C PHE A 245 8.35 -2.18 -16.72
N LYS A 246 9.47 -1.55 -16.38
CA LYS A 246 10.00 -1.49 -15.01
C LYS A 246 9.03 -0.85 -13.99
N TYR A 247 8.03 -0.09 -14.45
CA TYR A 247 7.01 0.55 -13.60
C TYR A 247 5.65 -0.16 -13.66
N TRP A 248 5.47 -1.15 -14.53
CA TRP A 248 4.16 -1.70 -14.90
C TRP A 248 3.84 -3.05 -14.28
N GLY A 249 4.59 -3.49 -13.29
CA GLY A 249 4.37 -4.74 -12.58
C GLY A 249 3.11 -4.75 -11.71
N PRO A 250 2.82 -5.90 -11.09
CA PRO A 250 1.57 -6.14 -10.38
C PRO A 250 1.37 -5.26 -9.15
N HIS A 251 2.42 -5.06 -8.37
CA HIS A 251 2.38 -4.24 -7.17
C HIS A 251 3.46 -3.16 -7.23
N LEU A 252 3.20 -2.02 -6.65
CA LEU A 252 4.22 -1.04 -6.35
C LEU A 252 4.85 -1.33 -4.99
N LEU A 253 6.15 -1.21 -4.90
CA LEU A 253 6.92 -1.24 -3.66
C LEU A 253 7.90 -0.09 -3.68
N VAL A 254 7.85 0.76 -2.67
CA VAL A 254 8.79 1.87 -2.50
C VAL A 254 9.30 1.89 -1.07
N ILE A 255 10.60 2.07 -0.90
CA ILE A 255 11.25 2.37 0.36
C ILE A 255 11.91 3.72 0.21
N SER A 256 11.54 4.66 1.04
CA SER A 256 12.09 6.02 1.06
C SER A 256 12.56 6.36 2.48
N GLU A 257 13.49 7.32 2.56
CA GLU A 257 14.09 7.78 3.82
C GLU A 257 13.83 9.27 3.99
N LYS A 258 13.45 9.68 5.20
CA LYS A 258 13.33 11.08 5.59
C LYS A 258 14.73 11.64 5.86
N GLU A 259 15.08 12.74 5.18
CA GLU A 259 16.32 13.48 5.41
C GLU A 259 16.34 14.24 6.74
#